data_7d0910e3e509f90b64879d336bf92ddd
#
_entry.id   7d0910e3e509f90b64879d336bf92ddd
#
_cell.length_a   1.000
_cell.length_b   1.000
_cell.length_c   1.000
_cell.angle_alpha   90.00
_cell.angle_beta   90.00
_cell.angle_gamma   90.00
#
_symmetry.space_group_name_H-M   'P 1'
#
loop_
_entity.id
_entity.type
_entity.pdbx_description
1 polymer ?
#
loop_
_entity_poly.entity_id
_entity_poly.type
_entity_poly.pdbx_seq_one_letter_code
_entity_poly.pdbx_strand_id
1 'polypeptide(L)'
;MIQKFRKKPVEIEAEQFVVWNNKEVPAFIKLHDVTFPVYKNDKGEPYVIIPTLEGQHIASNLDWIIKGVKEELYPCKPDIFERTYEKV
;
A
#
# COMPACT_ATOMS: atom_id res chain seq x y z
N MET A 1 -5.69 -36.26 -6.66
CA MET A 1 -6.82 -35.76 -7.46
C MET A 1 -6.76 -34.25 -7.57
N ILE A 2 -6.89 -33.70 -8.78
CA ILE A 2 -6.92 -32.26 -8.98
C ILE A 2 -8.33 -31.74 -8.69
N GLN A 3 -8.44 -30.72 -7.84
CA GLN A 3 -9.70 -30.05 -7.57
C GLN A 3 -9.55 -28.55 -7.89
N LYS A 4 -10.62 -27.92 -8.33
CA LYS A 4 -10.63 -26.50 -8.64
C LYS A 4 -11.22 -25.71 -7.48
N PHE A 5 -10.58 -24.60 -7.15
CA PHE A 5 -11.04 -23.71 -6.10
C PHE A 5 -11.13 -22.29 -6.64
N ARG A 6 -12.06 -21.53 -6.12
CA ARG A 6 -12.20 -20.11 -6.42
C ARG A 6 -11.95 -19.32 -5.14
N LYS A 7 -11.16 -18.26 -5.25
CA LYS A 7 -10.96 -17.36 -4.12
C LYS A 7 -12.28 -16.71 -3.74
N LYS A 8 -12.63 -16.78 -2.47
CA LYS A 8 -13.84 -16.13 -1.97
C LYS A 8 -13.73 -14.63 -2.11
N PRO A 9 -14.79 -13.93 -2.52
CA PRO A 9 -14.78 -12.48 -2.53
C PRO A 9 -14.67 -11.95 -1.10
N VAL A 10 -13.72 -11.06 -0.88
CA VAL A 10 -13.45 -10.45 0.42
C VAL A 10 -13.32 -8.95 0.22
N GLU A 11 -14.04 -8.18 1.01
CA GLU A 11 -13.86 -6.73 1.01
C GLU A 11 -12.62 -6.38 1.82
N ILE A 12 -11.85 -5.42 1.30
CA ILE A 12 -10.66 -4.89 1.96
C ILE A 12 -10.77 -3.37 2.01
N GLU A 13 -10.01 -2.77 2.90
CA GLU A 13 -9.87 -1.33 2.92
C GLU A 13 -8.54 -0.97 2.26
N ALA A 14 -8.50 0.11 1.52
CA ALA A 14 -7.29 0.56 0.87
C ALA A 14 -7.19 2.08 0.91
N GLU A 15 -5.99 2.57 1.10
CA GLU A 15 -5.69 4.00 1.10
C GLU A 15 -4.45 4.22 0.24
N GLN A 16 -4.50 5.20 -0.66
CA GLN A 16 -3.39 5.47 -1.54
C GLN A 16 -2.37 6.38 -0.87
N PHE A 17 -1.10 6.01 -0.98
CA PHE A 17 0.01 6.87 -0.56
C PHE A 17 0.26 7.88 -1.66
N VAL A 18 -0.03 9.15 -1.39
CA VAL A 18 0.11 10.22 -2.38
C VAL A 18 0.89 11.38 -1.80
N VAL A 19 1.95 11.77 -2.49
CA VAL A 19 2.69 13.01 -2.24
C VAL A 19 2.58 13.85 -3.51
N TRP A 20 1.88 14.98 -3.42
CA TRP A 20 1.56 15.81 -4.58
C TRP A 20 2.73 16.62 -5.10
N ASN A 21 3.70 16.94 -4.24
CA ASN A 21 4.81 17.80 -4.59
C ASN A 21 6.11 17.26 -3.97
N ASN A 22 7.04 16.81 -4.83
CA ASN A 22 8.31 16.24 -4.37
C ASN A 22 9.23 17.27 -3.68
N LYS A 23 8.93 18.57 -3.85
CA LYS A 23 9.69 19.63 -3.19
C LYS A 23 9.23 19.88 -1.75
N GLU A 24 8.00 19.47 -1.45
CA GLU A 24 7.38 19.66 -0.13
C GLU A 24 6.92 18.33 0.43
N VAL A 25 7.85 17.38 0.52
CA VAL A 25 7.55 16.05 1.06
C VAL A 25 7.34 16.17 2.57
N PRO A 26 6.18 15.72 3.08
CA PRO A 26 5.96 15.75 4.53
C PRO A 26 6.91 14.80 5.25
N ALA A 27 7.24 15.11 6.51
CA ALA A 27 8.09 14.23 7.31
C ALA A 27 7.38 12.94 7.70
N PHE A 28 6.05 13.00 7.85
CA PHE A 28 5.21 11.85 8.25
C PHE A 28 3.92 11.86 7.46
N ILE A 29 3.34 10.70 7.27
CA ILE A 29 2.03 10.55 6.65
C ILE A 29 1.22 9.52 7.45
N LYS A 30 -0.09 9.71 7.50
CA LYS A 30 -0.99 8.77 8.16
C LYS A 30 -1.73 7.93 7.12
N LEU A 31 -1.61 6.61 7.26
CA LEU A 31 -2.28 5.64 6.39
C LEU A 31 -2.94 4.61 7.30
N HIS A 32 -4.24 4.37 7.12
CA HIS A 32 -5.03 3.47 7.99
C HIS A 32 -4.83 3.79 9.48
N ASP A 33 -4.83 5.08 9.82
CA ASP A 33 -4.63 5.59 11.19
C ASP A 33 -3.26 5.27 11.80
N VAL A 34 -2.32 4.79 10.99
CA VAL A 34 -0.93 4.56 11.41
C VAL A 34 -0.04 5.64 10.80
N THR A 35 0.81 6.24 11.62
CA THR A 35 1.74 7.28 11.18
C THR A 35 3.04 6.65 10.71
N PHE A 36 3.43 6.96 9.48
CA PHE A 36 4.66 6.46 8.86
C PHE A 36 5.61 7.61 8.58
N PRO A 37 6.92 7.45 8.89
CA PRO A 37 7.91 8.40 8.39
C PRO A 37 7.99 8.32 6.87
N VAL A 38 8.19 9.47 6.23
CA VAL A 38 8.38 9.53 4.78
C VAL A 38 9.85 9.77 4.49
N TYR A 39 10.42 8.89 3.68
CA TYR A 39 11.82 8.96 3.26
C TYR A 39 11.91 9.39 1.81
N LYS A 40 13.09 9.79 1.39
CA LYS A 40 13.40 10.09 -0.02
C LYS A 40 14.51 9.17 -0.49
N ASN A 41 14.40 8.66 -1.71
CA ASN A 41 15.47 7.91 -2.33
C ASN A 41 16.50 8.87 -2.96
N ASP A 42 17.51 8.33 -3.63
CA ASP A 42 18.58 9.13 -4.24
C ASP A 42 18.09 10.11 -5.30
N LYS A 43 16.92 9.82 -5.89
CA LYS A 43 16.29 10.70 -6.90
C LYS A 43 15.33 11.71 -6.29
N GLY A 44 15.22 11.74 -4.96
CA GLY A 44 14.28 12.62 -4.27
C GLY A 44 12.84 12.13 -4.28
N GLU A 45 12.61 10.88 -4.67
CA GLU A 45 11.27 10.30 -4.71
C GLU A 45 10.84 9.83 -3.32
N PRO A 46 9.61 10.18 -2.87
CA PRO A 46 9.15 9.80 -1.55
C PRO A 46 8.76 8.33 -1.47
N TYR A 47 9.00 7.73 -0.33
CA TYR A 47 8.52 6.38 -0.05
C TYR A 47 8.30 6.19 1.45
N VAL A 48 7.51 5.17 1.79
CA VAL A 48 7.31 4.73 3.17
C VAL A 48 7.67 3.26 3.28
N ILE A 49 8.01 2.82 4.47
CA ILE A 49 8.33 1.41 4.74
C ILE A 49 7.14 0.79 5.47
N ILE A 50 6.58 -0.25 4.88
CA ILE A 50 5.43 -0.96 5.44
C ILE A 50 5.93 -2.28 6.03
N PRO A 51 5.88 -2.46 7.36
CA PRO A 51 6.23 -3.73 7.96
C PRO A 51 5.12 -4.76 7.69
N THR A 52 5.51 -5.92 7.19
CA THR A 52 4.59 -7.02 6.92
C THR A 52 5.07 -8.28 7.59
N LEU A 53 4.24 -9.33 7.57
CA LEU A 53 4.63 -10.62 8.11
C LEU A 53 5.79 -11.25 7.35
N GLU A 54 6.00 -10.84 6.10
CA GLU A 54 7.08 -11.32 5.24
C GLU A 54 8.31 -10.42 5.28
N GLY A 55 8.34 -9.44 6.16
CA GLY A 55 9.40 -8.46 6.27
C GLY A 55 8.94 -7.07 5.88
N GLN A 56 9.89 -6.17 5.67
CA GLN A 56 9.59 -4.78 5.32
C GLN A 56 9.46 -4.63 3.81
N HIS A 57 8.44 -3.89 3.39
CA HIS A 57 8.21 -3.56 1.99
C HIS A 57 8.22 -2.05 1.79
N ILE A 58 8.73 -1.62 0.65
CA ILE A 58 8.74 -0.20 0.28
C ILE A 58 7.48 0.10 -0.51
N ALA A 59 6.75 1.14 -0.08
CA ALA A 59 5.65 1.70 -0.84
C ALA A 59 6.11 3.01 -1.47
N SER A 60 6.01 3.11 -2.78
CA SER A 60 6.37 4.29 -3.54
C SER A 60 5.15 5.21 -3.70
N ASN A 61 5.39 6.45 -4.14
CA ASN A 61 4.31 7.39 -4.39
C ASN A 61 3.28 6.77 -5.35
N LEU A 62 2.01 6.91 -5.03
CA LEU A 62 0.84 6.38 -5.73
C LEU A 62 0.55 4.90 -5.46
N ASP A 63 1.37 4.18 -4.73
CA ASP A 63 1.04 2.82 -4.32
C ASP A 63 -0.15 2.83 -3.37
N TRP A 64 -0.97 1.81 -3.48
CA TRP A 64 -2.08 1.59 -2.57
C TRP A 64 -1.61 0.79 -1.37
N ILE A 65 -2.04 1.19 -0.18
CA ILE A 65 -1.78 0.44 1.05
C ILE A 65 -3.06 -0.28 1.41
N ILE A 66 -3.02 -1.59 1.35
CA ILE A 66 -4.20 -2.44 1.60
C ILE A 66 -4.17 -2.89 3.04
N LYS A 67 -5.32 -2.81 3.69
CA LYS A 67 -5.53 -3.40 5.01
C LYS A 67 -6.32 -4.68 4.82
N GLY A 68 -5.67 -5.81 5.09
CA GLY A 68 -6.25 -7.12 4.92
C GLY A 68 -7.22 -7.49 6.03
N VAL A 69 -7.82 -8.67 5.91
CA VAL A 69 -8.87 -9.15 6.84
C VAL A 69 -8.35 -9.33 8.27
N LYS A 70 -7.05 -9.52 8.45
CA LYS A 70 -6.41 -9.63 9.78
C LYS A 70 -5.77 -8.31 10.20
N GLU A 71 -6.17 -7.21 9.57
CA GLU A 71 -5.65 -5.88 9.82
C GLU A 71 -4.17 -5.68 9.46
N GLU A 72 -3.58 -6.62 8.74
CA GLU A 72 -2.22 -6.47 8.22
C GLU A 72 -2.20 -5.46 7.07
N LEU A 73 -1.13 -4.70 6.98
CA LEU A 73 -0.94 -3.71 5.89
C LEU A 73 0.07 -4.24 4.89
N TYR A 74 -0.17 -3.97 3.61
CA TYR A 74 0.79 -4.29 2.55
C TYR A 74 0.58 -3.38 1.35
N PRO A 75 1.69 -3.06 0.62
CA PRO A 75 1.59 -2.18 -0.54
C PRO A 75 1.20 -2.94 -1.80
N CYS A 76 0.54 -2.23 -2.71
CA CYS A 76 0.14 -2.76 -4.00
C CYS A 76 0.33 -1.69 -5.06
N LYS A 77 0.93 -2.05 -6.18
CA LYS A 77 1.14 -1.11 -7.28
C LYS A 77 -0.19 -0.66 -7.88
N PRO A 78 -0.30 0.61 -8.32
CA PRO A 78 -1.58 1.14 -8.80
C PRO A 78 -2.20 0.34 -9.93
N ASP A 79 -1.41 -0.08 -10.92
CA ASP A 79 -1.89 -0.84 -12.06
C ASP A 79 -2.41 -2.23 -11.67
N ILE A 80 -1.73 -2.88 -10.73
CA ILE A 80 -2.15 -4.17 -10.20
C ILE A 80 -3.41 -4.01 -9.37
N PHE A 81 -3.46 -2.96 -8.55
CA PHE A 81 -4.63 -2.66 -7.72
C PHE A 81 -5.89 -2.47 -8.56
N GLU A 82 -5.79 -1.68 -9.62
CA GLU A 82 -6.92 -1.40 -10.50
C GLU A 82 -7.47 -2.63 -11.20
N ARG A 83 -6.61 -3.60 -11.51
CA ARG A 83 -7.02 -4.85 -12.16
C ARG A 83 -7.60 -5.87 -11.17
N THR A 84 -7.23 -5.78 -9.91
CA THR A 84 -7.57 -6.77 -8.89
C THR A 84 -8.80 -6.40 -8.08
N TYR A 85 -8.98 -5.11 -7.82
CA TYR A 85 -10.03 -4.60 -6.94
C TYR A 85 -10.91 -3.60 -7.65
N GLU A 86 -12.18 -3.57 -7.26
CA GLU A 86 -13.12 -2.55 -7.71
C GLU A 86 -13.76 -1.89 -6.50
N LYS A 87 -14.11 -0.63 -6.65
CA LYS A 87 -14.70 0.16 -5.58
C LYS A 87 -16.12 -0.31 -5.31
N VAL A 88 -16.42 -0.50 -4.05
CA VAL A 88 -17.75 -0.93 -3.59
C VAL A 88 -18.65 0.27 -3.38
#